data_17583c47df14f183c8c68272fffd6095
#
_entry.id   17583c47df14f183c8c68272fffd6095
#
_cell.length_a   1.000
_cell.length_b   1.000
_cell.length_c   1.000
_cell.angle_alpha   90.00
_cell.angle_beta   90.00
_cell.angle_gamma   90.00
#
_symmetry.space_group_name_H-M   'P 1'
#
loop_
_entity.id
_entity.type
_entity.pdbx_description
1 polymer ?
#
loop_
_entity_poly.entity_id
_entity_poly.type
_entity_poly.pdbx_seq_one_letter_code
_entity_poly.pdbx_strand_id
1 'polypeptide(L)'
;MTLRNNSARLTLCAVAGTLLLILLLLLLRGCSGSDINLEAPVIAVPQTAVTSIGPDEDGQQTIMEELNRQAENSRITLSINTQPVFVSGASKGSLWIKNDAANCDDHIVEIIRNDTGDLIYTSDPIPAGKYINTDALDYVLGSGIYPCTAYFKTTDAESGQMTIVGSISITIHVIS
;
A
#
# COMPACT_ATOMS: atom_id res chain seq x y z
N MET A 1 52.32 -32.74 23.97
CA MET A 1 52.69 -31.94 22.76
C MET A 1 51.44 -31.17 22.28
N THR A 2 51.03 -30.19 23.06
CA THR A 2 49.77 -29.40 22.79
C THR A 2 49.90 -27.98 23.34
N LEU A 3 50.80 -27.15 22.79
CA LEU A 3 50.98 -25.75 23.22
C LEU A 3 51.07 -24.78 22.01
N ARG A 4 50.48 -25.10 20.85
CA ARG A 4 50.67 -24.26 19.66
C ARG A 4 49.40 -23.67 19.06
N ASN A 5 48.25 -23.72 19.75
CA ASN A 5 46.98 -23.28 19.17
C ASN A 5 46.31 -22.06 19.87
N ASN A 6 46.88 -21.58 20.98
CA ASN A 6 46.27 -20.48 21.74
C ASN A 6 46.69 -19.09 21.23
N SER A 7 47.88 -18.95 20.68
CA SER A 7 48.33 -17.64 20.14
C SER A 7 47.56 -17.24 18.87
N ALA A 8 47.25 -18.20 17.98
CA ALA A 8 46.50 -17.93 16.78
C ALA A 8 45.02 -17.54 17.07
N ARG A 9 44.44 -18.09 18.11
CA ARG A 9 43.06 -17.74 18.55
C ARG A 9 43.02 -16.38 19.23
N LEU A 10 44.04 -16.01 20.00
CA LEU A 10 44.12 -14.69 20.62
C LEU A 10 44.31 -13.58 19.56
N THR A 11 45.13 -13.80 18.54
CA THR A 11 45.32 -12.83 17.47
C THR A 11 44.06 -12.70 16.62
N LEU A 12 43.34 -13.77 16.35
CA LEU A 12 42.08 -13.71 15.58
C LEU A 12 40.97 -12.94 16.32
N CYS A 13 40.86 -13.13 17.65
CA CYS A 13 39.91 -12.38 18.48
C CYS A 13 40.27 -10.90 18.58
N ALA A 14 41.56 -10.54 18.63
CA ALA A 14 42.00 -9.16 18.68
C ALA A 14 41.68 -8.43 17.36
N VAL A 15 41.91 -9.07 16.20
CA VAL A 15 41.59 -8.50 14.89
C VAL A 15 40.07 -8.33 14.68
N ALA A 16 39.29 -9.35 15.12
CA ALA A 16 37.83 -9.25 15.03
C ALA A 16 37.27 -8.13 15.94
N GLY A 17 37.82 -7.94 17.13
CA GLY A 17 37.42 -6.88 18.06
C GLY A 17 37.73 -5.46 17.51
N THR A 18 38.88 -5.27 16.89
CA THR A 18 39.26 -3.99 16.30
C THR A 18 38.42 -3.66 15.09
N LEU A 19 38.06 -4.65 14.25
CA LEU A 19 37.19 -4.45 13.09
C LEU A 19 35.78 -4.04 13.52
N LEU A 20 35.24 -4.67 14.58
CA LEU A 20 33.94 -4.32 15.14
C LEU A 20 33.91 -2.91 15.72
N LEU A 21 34.98 -2.51 16.41
CA LEU A 21 35.11 -1.16 16.98
C LEU A 21 35.17 -0.08 15.87
N ILE A 22 35.89 -0.34 14.79
CA ILE A 22 35.96 0.57 13.63
C ILE A 22 34.61 0.69 12.95
N LEU A 23 33.88 -0.42 12.79
CA LEU A 23 32.52 -0.41 12.21
C LEU A 23 31.55 0.38 13.09
N LEU A 24 31.64 0.23 14.43
CA LEU A 24 30.83 0.99 15.38
C LEU A 24 31.14 2.50 15.32
N LEU A 25 32.41 2.87 15.21
CA LEU A 25 32.82 4.27 15.07
C LEU A 25 32.38 4.90 13.73
N LEU A 26 32.31 4.12 12.65
CA LEU A 26 31.79 4.59 11.36
C LEU A 26 30.28 4.80 11.41
N LEU A 27 29.55 3.96 12.16
CA LEU A 27 28.09 4.14 12.34
C LEU A 27 27.75 5.37 13.21
N LEU A 28 28.62 5.74 14.15
CA LEU A 28 28.44 6.93 15.00
C LEU A 28 28.80 8.25 14.29
N ARG A 29 29.53 8.22 13.18
CA ARG A 29 29.85 9.41 12.38
C ARG A 29 28.77 9.79 11.38
N GLY A 30 27.72 8.99 11.22
CA GLY A 30 26.64 9.20 10.27
C GLY A 30 25.50 10.15 10.71
N CYS A 31 25.63 10.86 11.83
CA CYS A 31 24.60 11.81 12.28
C CYS A 31 25.23 13.18 12.55
N SER A 32 25.76 13.82 11.51
CA SER A 32 25.98 15.27 11.54
C SER A 32 24.70 15.92 11.02
N GLY A 33 23.88 16.40 11.96
CA GLY A 33 22.69 17.19 11.67
C GLY A 33 23.10 18.44 10.88
N SER A 34 22.61 18.55 9.67
CA SER A 34 22.60 19.81 8.95
C SER A 34 21.55 20.70 9.64
N ASP A 35 21.99 21.66 10.41
CA ASP A 35 21.14 22.76 10.87
C ASP A 35 20.56 23.45 9.62
N ILE A 36 19.31 23.18 9.34
CA ILE A 36 18.55 23.93 8.33
C ILE A 36 18.25 25.29 8.98
N ASN A 37 19.13 26.25 8.74
CA ASN A 37 18.87 27.64 9.02
C ASN A 37 17.74 28.08 8.08
N LEU A 38 16.52 28.15 8.62
CA LEU A 38 15.34 28.72 7.96
C LEU A 38 15.45 30.25 8.01
N GLU A 39 16.45 30.79 7.32
CA GLU A 39 16.46 32.20 6.98
C GLU A 39 15.63 32.34 5.71
N ALA A 40 14.40 32.81 5.89
CA ALA A 40 13.50 33.11 4.78
C ALA A 40 14.17 34.14 3.88
N PRO A 41 14.36 33.84 2.57
CA PRO A 41 14.85 34.86 1.67
C PRO A 41 13.79 35.96 1.56
N VAL A 42 14.14 37.15 2.06
CA VAL A 42 13.40 38.36 1.73
C VAL A 42 13.62 38.58 0.23
N ILE A 43 12.69 38.11 -0.58
CA ILE A 43 12.65 38.40 -1.99
C ILE A 43 12.25 39.88 -2.10
N ALA A 44 13.25 40.75 -2.30
CA ALA A 44 13.00 42.08 -2.80
C ALA A 44 12.36 41.93 -4.19
N VAL A 45 11.04 42.15 -4.26
CA VAL A 45 10.33 42.18 -5.53
C VAL A 45 10.74 43.46 -6.24
N PRO A 46 11.43 43.39 -7.40
CA PRO A 46 11.56 44.55 -8.24
C PRO A 46 10.17 44.89 -8.75
N GLN A 47 9.68 46.09 -8.41
CA GLN A 47 8.51 46.67 -9.06
C GLN A 47 8.83 46.96 -10.53
N THR A 48 8.72 45.93 -11.35
CA THR A 48 8.66 46.12 -12.79
C THR A 48 7.21 46.02 -13.19
N ALA A 49 6.74 47.02 -13.92
CA ALA A 49 5.37 47.17 -14.37
C ALA A 49 4.71 45.85 -14.75
N VAL A 50 3.69 45.45 -13.99
CA VAL A 50 2.83 44.33 -14.37
C VAL A 50 2.02 44.80 -15.57
N THR A 51 2.51 44.51 -16.74
CA THR A 51 1.64 44.39 -17.92
C THR A 51 0.78 43.15 -17.62
N SER A 52 -0.47 43.35 -17.29
CA SER A 52 -1.43 42.28 -17.11
C SER A 52 -1.62 41.58 -18.45
N ILE A 53 -0.82 40.55 -18.69
CA ILE A 53 -1.18 39.51 -19.64
C ILE A 53 -2.20 38.68 -18.86
N GLY A 54 -3.49 38.97 -19.09
CA GLY A 54 -4.54 38.07 -18.62
C GLY A 54 -4.23 36.68 -19.17
N PRO A 55 -4.33 35.61 -18.37
CA PRO A 55 -4.24 34.29 -18.93
C PRO A 55 -5.34 34.16 -19.99
N ASP A 56 -4.97 33.74 -21.20
CA ASP A 56 -5.91 33.46 -22.26
C ASP A 56 -6.99 32.53 -21.69
N GLU A 57 -8.24 32.89 -21.75
CA GLU A 57 -9.37 32.11 -21.22
C GLU A 57 -9.37 30.69 -21.82
N ASP A 58 -8.92 30.54 -23.06
CA ASP A 58 -8.72 29.24 -23.72
C ASP A 58 -7.64 28.38 -23.03
N GLY A 59 -6.53 28.96 -22.56
CA GLY A 59 -5.48 28.23 -21.86
C GLY A 59 -5.93 27.71 -20.48
N GLN A 60 -6.75 28.50 -19.78
CA GLN A 60 -7.30 28.07 -18.48
C GLN A 60 -8.36 26.97 -18.65
N GLN A 61 -9.18 27.03 -19.67
CA GLN A 61 -10.16 25.98 -19.97
C GLN A 61 -9.48 24.66 -20.32
N THR A 62 -8.42 24.68 -21.14
CA THR A 62 -7.66 23.50 -21.52
C THR A 62 -7.00 22.83 -20.30
N ILE A 63 -6.40 23.63 -19.38
CA ILE A 63 -5.81 23.11 -18.14
C ILE A 63 -6.90 22.52 -17.24
N MET A 64 -8.04 23.16 -17.11
CA MET A 64 -9.15 22.68 -16.29
C MET A 64 -9.73 21.37 -16.83
N GLU A 65 -9.89 21.27 -18.16
CA GLU A 65 -10.34 20.03 -18.81
C GLU A 65 -9.34 18.88 -18.61
N GLU A 66 -8.03 19.15 -18.73
CA GLU A 66 -7.01 18.14 -18.51
C GLU A 66 -6.97 17.70 -17.03
N LEU A 67 -7.08 18.63 -16.07
CA LEU A 67 -7.17 18.31 -14.64
C LEU A 67 -8.42 17.50 -14.32
N ASN A 68 -9.56 17.85 -14.92
CA ASN A 68 -10.79 17.09 -14.74
C ASN A 68 -10.67 15.68 -15.33
N ARG A 69 -10.08 15.55 -16.53
CA ARG A 69 -9.80 14.26 -17.15
C ARG A 69 -8.86 13.40 -16.33
N GLN A 70 -7.81 13.98 -15.74
CA GLN A 70 -6.90 13.28 -14.83
C GLN A 70 -7.62 12.86 -13.54
N ALA A 71 -8.48 13.71 -12.98
CA ALA A 71 -9.27 13.39 -11.80
C ALA A 71 -10.31 12.27 -12.07
N GLU A 72 -10.90 12.24 -13.26
CA GLU A 72 -11.82 11.17 -13.67
C GLU A 72 -11.10 9.85 -13.88
N ASN A 73 -9.93 9.88 -14.52
CA ASN A 73 -9.08 8.70 -14.72
C ASN A 73 -8.49 8.14 -13.40
N SER A 74 -8.46 8.98 -12.35
CA SER A 74 -7.97 8.56 -11.01
C SER A 74 -9.10 8.05 -10.11
N ARG A 75 -10.35 8.01 -10.58
CA ARG A 75 -11.47 7.46 -9.82
C ARG A 75 -11.46 5.94 -9.91
N ILE A 76 -11.33 5.30 -8.74
CA ILE A 76 -11.46 3.85 -8.60
C ILE A 76 -12.84 3.55 -8.03
N THR A 77 -13.60 2.70 -8.72
CA THR A 77 -14.91 2.23 -8.25
C THR A 77 -14.76 0.85 -7.62
N LEU A 78 -15.00 0.80 -6.31
CA LEU A 78 -14.94 -0.44 -5.52
C LEU A 78 -16.35 -0.95 -5.26
N SER A 79 -16.58 -2.25 -5.44
CA SER A 79 -17.89 -2.88 -5.23
C SER A 79 -17.75 -4.28 -4.68
N ILE A 80 -18.45 -4.54 -3.56
CA ILE A 80 -18.54 -5.84 -2.89
C ILE A 80 -19.87 -5.90 -2.13
N ASN A 81 -20.42 -7.11 -1.94
CA ASN A 81 -21.53 -7.31 -1.03
C ASN A 81 -21.08 -7.04 0.43
N THR A 82 -21.71 -6.07 1.07
CA THR A 82 -21.35 -5.69 2.45
C THR A 82 -21.90 -6.64 3.52
N GLN A 83 -22.82 -7.56 3.15
CA GLN A 83 -23.39 -8.56 4.04
C GLN A 83 -23.45 -9.94 3.36
N PRO A 84 -22.30 -10.53 3.01
CA PRO A 84 -22.27 -11.83 2.36
C PRO A 84 -22.74 -12.93 3.34
N VAL A 85 -23.53 -13.86 2.80
CA VAL A 85 -24.06 -15.00 3.55
C VAL A 85 -23.46 -16.30 3.03
N PHE A 86 -22.96 -17.11 3.96
CA PHE A 86 -22.46 -18.45 3.75
C PHE A 86 -23.35 -19.46 4.47
N VAL A 87 -23.82 -20.50 3.78
CA VAL A 87 -24.63 -21.54 4.38
C VAL A 87 -23.82 -22.30 5.44
N SER A 88 -22.56 -22.56 5.17
CA SER A 88 -21.57 -23.08 6.13
C SER A 88 -20.22 -22.43 5.85
N GLY A 89 -19.29 -22.48 6.81
CA GLY A 89 -17.97 -21.89 6.64
C GLY A 89 -17.11 -22.52 5.53
N ALA A 90 -17.48 -23.69 5.04
CA ALA A 90 -16.82 -24.36 3.91
C ALA A 90 -17.59 -24.19 2.58
N SER A 91 -18.77 -23.54 2.59
CA SER A 91 -19.57 -23.34 1.38
C SER A 91 -19.17 -22.06 0.65
N LYS A 92 -19.57 -21.95 -0.62
CA LYS A 92 -19.49 -20.67 -1.34
C LYS A 92 -20.57 -19.72 -0.82
N GLY A 93 -20.19 -18.46 -0.63
CA GLY A 93 -21.11 -17.36 -0.27
C GLY A 93 -21.15 -16.30 -1.37
N SER A 94 -22.17 -15.42 -1.31
CA SER A 94 -22.40 -14.38 -2.31
C SER A 94 -21.53 -13.15 -2.02
N LEU A 95 -20.29 -13.13 -2.48
CA LEU A 95 -19.34 -12.03 -2.28
C LEU A 95 -19.63 -10.83 -3.18
N TRP A 96 -20.09 -11.04 -4.41
CA TRP A 96 -20.42 -10.00 -5.37
C TRP A 96 -19.31 -8.94 -5.51
N ILE A 97 -18.07 -9.40 -5.64
CA ILE A 97 -16.92 -8.53 -5.86
C ILE A 97 -16.88 -8.13 -7.32
N LYS A 98 -16.89 -6.84 -7.61
CA LYS A 98 -16.84 -6.33 -8.99
C LYS A 98 -15.67 -5.37 -9.15
N ASN A 99 -14.86 -5.58 -10.18
CA ASN A 99 -13.96 -4.57 -10.69
C ASN A 99 -14.68 -3.83 -11.83
N ASP A 100 -14.99 -2.54 -11.64
CA ASP A 100 -15.73 -1.77 -12.64
C ASP A 100 -14.94 -1.63 -13.94
N ALA A 101 -15.64 -1.54 -15.06
CA ALA A 101 -15.00 -1.39 -16.38
C ALA A 101 -14.27 -0.04 -16.55
N ALA A 102 -14.58 0.93 -15.69
CA ALA A 102 -13.89 2.23 -15.67
C ALA A 102 -12.56 2.17 -14.94
N ASN A 103 -12.29 1.12 -14.17
CA ASN A 103 -10.98 0.91 -13.56
C ASN A 103 -9.97 0.43 -14.62
N CYS A 104 -8.71 0.86 -14.49
CA CYS A 104 -7.68 0.53 -15.49
C CYS A 104 -6.95 -0.78 -15.17
N ASP A 105 -6.89 -1.15 -13.88
CA ASP A 105 -6.03 -2.22 -13.37
C ASP A 105 -6.85 -3.41 -12.86
N ASP A 106 -6.20 -4.57 -12.82
CA ASP A 106 -6.75 -5.74 -12.15
C ASP A 106 -6.80 -5.51 -10.64
N HIS A 107 -7.90 -5.90 -10.00
CA HIS A 107 -8.04 -5.84 -8.55
C HIS A 107 -7.86 -7.22 -7.92
N ILE A 108 -7.13 -7.27 -6.81
CA ILE A 108 -7.09 -8.39 -5.88
C ILE A 108 -7.79 -7.93 -4.60
N VAL A 109 -8.69 -8.76 -4.06
CA VAL A 109 -9.43 -8.44 -2.84
C VAL A 109 -9.02 -9.40 -1.74
N GLU A 110 -8.56 -8.83 -0.62
CA GLU A 110 -8.28 -9.56 0.61
C GLU A 110 -9.31 -9.19 1.67
N ILE A 111 -9.86 -10.19 2.36
CA ILE A 111 -10.80 -9.98 3.46
C ILE A 111 -10.13 -10.38 4.77
N ILE A 112 -10.08 -9.44 5.71
CA ILE A 112 -9.44 -9.61 7.02
C ILE A 112 -10.51 -9.47 8.10
N ARG A 113 -10.51 -10.39 9.07
CA ARG A 113 -11.35 -10.29 10.26
C ARG A 113 -10.90 -9.17 11.16
N ASN A 114 -11.84 -8.34 11.63
CA ASN A 114 -11.51 -7.19 12.46
C ASN A 114 -11.16 -7.54 13.91
N ASP A 115 -11.66 -8.68 14.40
CA ASP A 115 -11.45 -9.13 15.77
C ASP A 115 -10.11 -9.86 15.99
N THR A 116 -9.66 -10.64 15.00
CA THR A 116 -8.43 -11.45 15.10
C THR A 116 -7.29 -10.95 14.23
N GLY A 117 -7.60 -10.18 13.18
CA GLY A 117 -6.63 -9.78 12.16
C GLY A 117 -6.31 -10.89 11.15
N ASP A 118 -7.03 -12.01 11.18
CA ASP A 118 -6.80 -13.13 10.26
C ASP A 118 -7.23 -12.79 8.85
N LEU A 119 -6.39 -13.10 7.86
CA LEU A 119 -6.75 -13.10 6.45
C LEU A 119 -7.58 -14.36 6.18
N ILE A 120 -8.83 -14.18 5.76
CA ILE A 120 -9.78 -15.27 5.56
C ILE A 120 -10.20 -15.49 4.10
N TYR A 121 -9.82 -14.59 3.20
CA TYR A 121 -10.10 -14.69 1.78
C TYR A 121 -9.10 -13.86 0.97
N THR A 122 -8.65 -14.40 -0.15
CA THR A 122 -7.88 -13.70 -1.17
C THR A 122 -8.43 -14.08 -2.55
N SER A 123 -8.84 -13.10 -3.34
CA SER A 123 -9.32 -13.38 -4.70
C SER A 123 -8.16 -13.62 -5.66
N ASP A 124 -8.43 -14.35 -6.75
CA ASP A 124 -7.63 -14.21 -7.96
C ASP A 124 -7.70 -12.75 -8.48
N PRO A 125 -6.75 -12.32 -9.33
CA PRO A 125 -6.84 -11.04 -10.01
C PRO A 125 -8.15 -10.92 -10.80
N ILE A 126 -8.89 -9.85 -10.55
CA ILE A 126 -10.18 -9.56 -11.20
C ILE A 126 -9.95 -8.47 -12.24
N PRO A 127 -9.96 -8.79 -13.54
CA PRO A 127 -9.78 -7.79 -14.59
C PRO A 127 -10.91 -6.74 -14.60
N ALA A 128 -10.61 -5.55 -15.13
CA ALA A 128 -11.60 -4.49 -15.32
C ALA A 128 -12.84 -5.02 -16.07
N GLY A 129 -14.03 -4.69 -15.58
CA GLY A 129 -15.32 -5.16 -16.10
C GLY A 129 -15.69 -6.59 -15.71
N LYS A 130 -14.87 -7.29 -14.91
CA LYS A 130 -15.15 -8.65 -14.41
C LYS A 130 -15.62 -8.62 -12.96
N TYR A 131 -16.20 -9.76 -12.52
CA TYR A 131 -16.71 -9.90 -11.17
C TYR A 131 -16.62 -11.35 -10.68
N ILE A 132 -16.57 -11.51 -9.37
CA ILE A 132 -16.74 -12.76 -8.65
C ILE A 132 -18.12 -12.70 -7.97
N ASN A 133 -19.04 -13.56 -8.40
CA ASN A 133 -20.40 -13.61 -7.83
C ASN A 133 -20.40 -14.35 -6.50
N THR A 134 -19.91 -15.60 -6.52
CA THR A 134 -19.84 -16.47 -5.33
C THR A 134 -18.48 -17.11 -5.25
N ASP A 135 -17.95 -17.19 -4.02
CA ASP A 135 -16.71 -17.94 -3.77
C ASP A 135 -16.68 -18.48 -2.34
N ALA A 136 -15.74 -19.40 -2.07
CA ALA A 136 -15.49 -19.92 -0.73
C ALA A 136 -14.43 -19.08 -0.04
N LEU A 137 -14.49 -19.04 1.30
CA LEU A 137 -13.40 -18.47 2.09
C LEU A 137 -12.21 -19.45 2.11
N ASP A 138 -10.99 -18.89 2.19
CA ASP A 138 -9.75 -19.67 2.33
C ASP A 138 -9.63 -20.29 3.73
N TYR A 139 -10.36 -19.73 4.69
CA TYR A 139 -10.41 -20.20 6.07
C TYR A 139 -11.84 -20.60 6.46
N VAL A 140 -12.00 -21.82 6.99
CA VAL A 140 -13.31 -22.34 7.42
C VAL A 140 -13.74 -21.66 8.72
N LEU A 141 -14.82 -20.88 8.66
CA LEU A 141 -15.42 -20.23 9.82
C LEU A 141 -16.54 -21.10 10.42
N GLY A 142 -16.67 -21.08 11.73
CA GLY A 142 -17.87 -21.63 12.40
C GLY A 142 -19.12 -20.80 12.11
N SER A 143 -20.31 -21.26 12.56
CA SER A 143 -21.52 -20.43 12.49
C SER A 143 -21.35 -19.17 13.34
N GLY A 144 -21.75 -18.00 12.80
CA GLY A 144 -21.57 -16.73 13.48
C GLY A 144 -21.65 -15.52 12.57
N ILE A 145 -21.37 -14.36 13.15
CA ILE A 145 -21.35 -13.07 12.49
C ILE A 145 -19.93 -12.49 12.67
N TYR A 146 -19.29 -12.15 11.58
CA TYR A 146 -17.89 -11.75 11.55
C TYR A 146 -17.73 -10.37 10.92
N PRO A 147 -17.47 -9.33 11.72
CA PRO A 147 -17.04 -8.02 11.18
C PRO A 147 -15.69 -8.16 10.51
N CYS A 148 -15.60 -7.74 9.25
CA CYS A 148 -14.41 -7.85 8.43
C CYS A 148 -14.16 -6.55 7.66
N THR A 149 -12.96 -6.43 7.12
CA THR A 149 -12.59 -5.38 6.17
C THR A 149 -12.08 -6.01 4.89
N ALA A 150 -12.68 -5.65 3.76
CA ALA A 150 -12.21 -6.03 2.44
C ALA A 150 -11.27 -4.94 1.92
N TYR A 151 -10.02 -5.31 1.64
CA TYR A 151 -9.00 -4.45 1.04
C TYR A 151 -8.89 -4.74 -0.44
N PHE A 152 -9.01 -3.70 -1.25
CA PHE A 152 -8.80 -3.76 -2.69
C PHE A 152 -7.38 -3.36 -3.00
N LYS A 153 -6.68 -4.19 -3.76
CA LYS A 153 -5.28 -3.99 -4.13
C LYS A 153 -5.14 -4.03 -5.64
N THR A 154 -4.21 -3.24 -6.16
CA THR A 154 -3.74 -3.35 -7.55
C THR A 154 -2.27 -3.73 -7.55
N THR A 155 -1.81 -4.30 -8.65
CA THR A 155 -0.39 -4.59 -8.86
C THR A 155 0.15 -3.61 -9.88
N ASP A 156 1.15 -2.84 -9.52
CA ASP A 156 1.86 -2.00 -10.46
C ASP A 156 2.57 -2.86 -11.52
N ALA A 157 2.30 -2.59 -12.79
CA ALA A 157 2.77 -3.42 -13.89
C ALA A 157 4.30 -3.35 -14.10
N GLU A 158 4.94 -2.25 -13.67
CA GLU A 158 6.39 -2.06 -13.86
C GLU A 158 7.20 -2.63 -12.69
N SER A 159 6.78 -2.34 -11.46
CA SER A 159 7.49 -2.75 -10.24
C SER A 159 7.02 -4.09 -9.67
N GLY A 160 5.83 -4.58 -10.06
CA GLY A 160 5.18 -5.72 -9.44
C GLY A 160 4.72 -5.49 -8.01
N GLN A 161 4.77 -4.25 -7.52
CA GLN A 161 4.40 -3.90 -6.17
C GLN A 161 2.87 -3.85 -6.02
N MET A 162 2.34 -4.48 -4.95
CA MET A 162 0.93 -4.40 -4.60
C MET A 162 0.65 -3.15 -3.76
N THR A 163 -0.37 -2.38 -4.17
CA THR A 163 -0.80 -1.17 -3.46
C THR A 163 -2.28 -1.28 -3.10
N ILE A 164 -2.65 -0.90 -1.86
CA ILE A 164 -4.04 -0.83 -1.43
C ILE A 164 -4.64 0.44 -2.04
N VAL A 165 -5.69 0.27 -2.85
CA VAL A 165 -6.42 1.37 -3.50
C VAL A 165 -7.69 1.76 -2.75
N GLY A 166 -8.14 0.94 -1.82
CA GLY A 166 -9.24 1.26 -0.92
C GLY A 166 -9.69 0.07 -0.08
N SER A 167 -10.65 0.32 0.81
CA SER A 167 -11.21 -0.70 1.68
C SER A 167 -12.70 -0.47 1.94
N ILE A 168 -13.44 -1.57 2.18
CA ILE A 168 -14.87 -1.55 2.52
C ILE A 168 -15.09 -2.44 3.73
N SER A 169 -15.80 -1.91 4.75
CA SER A 169 -16.25 -2.71 5.89
C SER A 169 -17.39 -3.61 5.46
N ILE A 170 -17.31 -4.89 5.81
CA ILE A 170 -18.31 -5.90 5.51
C ILE A 170 -18.62 -6.72 6.75
N THR A 171 -19.77 -7.38 6.77
CA THR A 171 -20.15 -8.31 7.85
C THR A 171 -20.50 -9.67 7.25
N ILE A 172 -19.66 -10.66 7.49
CA ILE A 172 -19.89 -12.03 7.00
C ILE A 172 -20.83 -12.77 7.95
N HIS A 173 -21.86 -13.40 7.39
CA HIS A 173 -22.82 -14.25 8.10
C HIS A 173 -22.59 -15.70 7.70
N VAL A 174 -22.28 -16.57 8.68
CA VAL A 174 -22.19 -18.04 8.51
C VAL A 174 -23.32 -18.69 9.28
N ILE A 175 -24.19 -19.46 8.58
CA ILE A 175 -25.42 -20.00 9.17
C ILE A 175 -25.14 -21.26 10.00
N SER A 176 -24.28 -22.17 9.52
CA SER A 176 -24.02 -23.47 10.18
C SER A 176 -22.56 -23.91 10.04
#